data_86eb5123c763ed6951bca634798fbdc9
#
_entry.id   86eb5123c763ed6951bca634798fbdc9
#
_cell.length_a   1.000
_cell.length_b   1.000
_cell.length_c   1.000
_cell.angle_alpha   90.00
_cell.angle_beta   90.00
_cell.angle_gamma   90.00
#
_symmetry.space_group_name_H-M   'P 1'
#
loop_
_entity.id
_entity.type
_entity.pdbx_description
1 polymer ?
#
loop_
_entity_poly.entity_id
_entity_poly.type
_entity_poly.pdbx_seq_one_letter_code
_entity_poly.pdbx_strand_id
1 'polypeptide(L)'
;MLSAHAPELNDTIYLHNDQRYEYQMIRIGGVLAVIIIIGSIGIAFYFYSQETYREVVVSDLGEATMVGDVKFDIHYVTNYEILEKTKEFTDFERTQIEQGLTEGTSETPEGTYFQIQITAENKGSETTTLTGGQFHLYDDKNTRYGASFVGYGADELSMIDLEPNNAVTVTTQFDIPYEEEMKYQVGIVPNRFGLQETQEIAFICIKNCE
;
A
#
# COMPACT_ATOMS: atom_id res chain seq x y z
N MET A 1 81.21 -17.04 44.63
CA MET A 1 80.67 -17.46 43.31
C MET A 1 79.25 -16.95 43.17
N LEU A 2 79.15 -15.83 42.52
CA LEU A 2 77.82 -15.23 42.24
C LEU A 2 77.49 -15.54 40.76
N SER A 3 76.42 -16.34 40.53
CA SER A 3 75.86 -16.56 39.21
C SER A 3 74.77 -15.54 38.95
N ALA A 4 75.00 -14.60 38.04
CA ALA A 4 74.00 -13.67 37.59
C ALA A 4 73.20 -14.35 36.51
N HIS A 5 71.89 -14.44 36.78
CA HIS A 5 70.90 -14.84 35.78
C HIS A 5 70.50 -13.59 35.00
N ALA A 6 70.71 -13.62 33.68
CA ALA A 6 70.25 -12.59 32.78
C ALA A 6 68.76 -12.81 32.51
N PRO A 7 67.87 -11.78 32.54
CA PRO A 7 66.46 -11.93 32.19
C PRO A 7 66.30 -12.10 30.67
N GLU A 8 65.47 -13.04 30.31
CA GLU A 8 65.08 -13.35 28.92
C GLU A 8 64.43 -12.13 28.23
N LEU A 9 65.13 -11.58 27.25
CA LEU A 9 64.69 -10.44 26.42
C LEU A 9 63.68 -10.84 25.33
N ASN A 10 63.26 -12.10 25.31
CA ASN A 10 62.46 -12.66 24.21
C ASN A 10 60.96 -12.60 24.42
N ASP A 11 60.45 -12.57 25.65
CA ASP A 11 58.99 -12.62 25.92
C ASP A 11 58.27 -11.31 25.59
N THR A 12 58.95 -10.17 25.68
CA THR A 12 58.32 -8.86 25.42
C THR A 12 58.09 -8.60 23.94
N ILE A 13 58.86 -9.23 23.05
CA ILE A 13 58.67 -9.03 21.58
C ILE A 13 57.49 -9.83 21.07
N TYR A 14 57.25 -11.03 21.61
CA TYR A 14 56.10 -11.85 21.19
C TYR A 14 54.77 -11.28 21.62
N LEU A 15 54.64 -10.74 22.83
CA LEU A 15 53.41 -10.11 23.33
C LEU A 15 53.05 -8.83 22.57
N HIS A 16 54.02 -8.07 22.08
CA HIS A 16 53.75 -6.83 21.35
C HIS A 16 53.31 -7.10 19.88
N ASN A 17 53.69 -8.22 19.32
CA ASN A 17 53.28 -8.61 17.96
C ASN A 17 51.86 -9.16 17.94
N ASP A 18 51.46 -9.95 18.94
CA ASP A 18 50.10 -10.52 19.04
C ASP A 18 49.02 -9.42 19.18
N GLN A 19 49.25 -8.41 20.01
CA GLN A 19 48.33 -7.29 20.15
C GLN A 19 48.15 -6.49 18.84
N ARG A 20 49.19 -6.39 18.03
CA ARG A 20 49.15 -5.67 16.76
C ARG A 20 48.33 -6.42 15.71
N TYR A 21 48.36 -7.74 15.69
CA TYR A 21 47.55 -8.59 14.83
C TYR A 21 46.07 -8.57 15.23
N GLU A 22 45.75 -8.57 16.50
CA GLU A 22 44.35 -8.44 16.98
C GLU A 22 43.73 -7.11 16.57
N TYR A 23 44.46 -6.00 16.78
CA TYR A 23 43.97 -4.67 16.37
C TYR A 23 43.79 -4.54 14.84
N GLN A 24 44.63 -5.17 14.04
CA GLN A 24 44.48 -5.17 12.59
C GLN A 24 43.29 -6.03 12.15
N MET A 25 43.06 -7.20 12.72
CA MET A 25 41.94 -8.06 12.42
C MET A 25 40.61 -7.39 12.80
N ILE A 26 40.54 -6.71 13.96
CA ILE A 26 39.33 -5.98 14.37
C ILE A 26 39.03 -4.82 13.42
N ARG A 27 40.05 -4.10 12.94
CA ARG A 27 39.86 -3.02 11.95
C ARG A 27 39.39 -3.53 10.60
N ILE A 28 39.98 -4.63 10.10
CA ILE A 28 39.58 -5.22 8.82
C ILE A 28 38.18 -5.82 8.92
N GLY A 29 37.84 -6.49 10.01
CA GLY A 29 36.50 -7.03 10.25
C GLY A 29 35.45 -5.93 10.34
N GLY A 30 35.74 -4.80 11.01
CA GLY A 30 34.87 -3.64 11.09
C GLY A 30 34.61 -2.99 9.73
N VAL A 31 35.64 -2.81 8.91
CA VAL A 31 35.52 -2.26 7.55
C VAL A 31 34.69 -3.17 6.66
N LEU A 32 34.92 -4.50 6.70
CA LEU A 32 34.14 -5.47 5.95
C LEU A 32 32.67 -5.47 6.37
N ALA A 33 32.37 -5.41 7.66
CA ALA A 33 31.00 -5.33 8.17
C ALA A 33 30.28 -4.07 7.66
N VAL A 34 30.93 -2.92 7.65
CA VAL A 34 30.36 -1.67 7.12
C VAL A 34 30.11 -1.78 5.61
N ILE A 35 31.02 -2.38 4.85
CA ILE A 35 30.82 -2.58 3.39
C ILE A 35 29.63 -3.51 3.12
N ILE A 36 29.48 -4.59 3.90
CA ILE A 36 28.35 -5.51 3.77
C ILE A 36 27.03 -4.80 4.09
N ILE A 37 26.97 -3.99 5.15
CA ILE A 37 25.78 -3.24 5.53
C ILE A 37 25.41 -2.22 4.44
N ILE A 38 26.37 -1.44 3.96
CA ILE A 38 26.12 -0.45 2.89
C ILE A 38 25.69 -1.16 1.60
N GLY A 39 26.34 -2.26 1.25
CA GLY A 39 26.00 -3.07 0.09
C GLY A 39 24.59 -3.66 0.18
N SER A 40 24.20 -4.19 1.33
CA SER A 40 22.85 -4.74 1.55
C SER A 40 21.78 -3.65 1.50
N ILE A 41 22.02 -2.46 2.06
CA ILE A 41 21.12 -1.31 1.97
C ILE A 41 21.00 -0.85 0.51
N GLY A 42 22.11 -0.79 -0.22
CA GLY A 42 22.12 -0.41 -1.65
C GLY A 42 21.35 -1.40 -2.51
N ILE A 43 21.51 -2.70 -2.26
CA ILE A 43 20.75 -3.76 -2.95
C ILE A 43 19.25 -3.67 -2.61
N ALA A 44 18.90 -3.51 -1.35
CA ALA A 44 17.52 -3.35 -0.93
C ALA A 44 16.87 -2.11 -1.56
N PHE A 45 17.60 -0.98 -1.58
CA PHE A 45 17.13 0.24 -2.23
C PHE A 45 16.99 0.07 -3.75
N TYR A 46 17.94 -0.64 -4.39
CA TYR A 46 17.87 -0.96 -5.82
C TYR A 46 16.63 -1.80 -6.15
N PHE A 47 16.36 -2.87 -5.39
CA PHE A 47 15.14 -3.66 -5.57
C PHE A 47 13.88 -2.87 -5.26
N TYR A 48 13.88 -2.04 -4.23
CA TYR A 48 12.74 -1.18 -3.90
C TYR A 48 12.47 -0.11 -4.98
N SER A 49 13.53 0.44 -5.59
CA SER A 49 13.40 1.42 -6.68
C SER A 49 13.02 0.79 -8.04
N GLN A 50 13.12 -0.53 -8.17
CA GLN A 50 12.72 -1.28 -9.37
C GLN A 50 11.21 -1.60 -9.41
N GLU A 51 10.44 -1.27 -8.38
CA GLU A 51 8.96 -1.27 -8.46
C GLU A 51 8.47 -0.14 -9.40
N THR A 52 9.00 -0.12 -10.60
CA THR A 52 8.52 0.78 -11.66
C THR A 52 7.40 0.05 -12.36
N TYR A 53 6.19 0.58 -12.24
CA TYR A 53 5.06 0.10 -13.01
C TYR A 53 5.42 0.13 -14.50
N ARG A 54 5.30 -1.01 -15.16
CA ARG A 54 5.82 -1.17 -16.53
C ARG A 54 4.88 -0.62 -17.58
N GLU A 55 3.60 -0.57 -17.27
CA GLU A 55 2.57 -0.19 -18.23
C GLU A 55 1.52 0.68 -17.55
N VAL A 56 1.19 1.79 -18.19
CA VAL A 56 0.11 2.68 -17.78
C VAL A 56 -0.96 2.64 -18.88
N VAL A 57 -2.10 2.08 -18.53
CA VAL A 57 -3.27 2.05 -19.42
C VAL A 57 -4.17 3.23 -19.05
N VAL A 58 -4.58 4.02 -20.03
CA VAL A 58 -5.53 5.11 -19.82
C VAL A 58 -6.79 4.78 -20.61
N SER A 59 -7.92 4.75 -19.93
CA SER A 59 -9.24 4.46 -20.53
C SER A 59 -10.15 5.67 -20.40
N ASP A 60 -10.99 5.86 -21.40
CA ASP A 60 -11.98 6.92 -21.44
C ASP A 60 -13.21 6.59 -20.55
N LEU A 61 -14.09 7.58 -20.40
CA LEU A 61 -15.29 7.45 -19.61
C LEU A 61 -16.17 6.29 -20.12
N GLY A 62 -16.48 5.34 -19.25
CA GLY A 62 -17.31 4.18 -19.57
C GLY A 62 -16.61 3.06 -20.32
N GLU A 63 -15.29 3.14 -20.50
CA GLU A 63 -14.50 2.05 -21.06
C GLU A 63 -13.97 1.13 -19.95
N ALA A 64 -14.30 -0.15 -20.08
CA ALA A 64 -13.73 -1.16 -19.19
C ALA A 64 -12.25 -1.40 -19.52
N THR A 65 -11.42 -1.56 -18.51
CA THR A 65 -9.98 -1.79 -18.65
C THR A 65 -9.53 -3.07 -17.98
N MET A 66 -8.39 -3.59 -18.41
CA MET A 66 -7.71 -4.73 -17.76
C MET A 66 -6.57 -4.23 -16.89
N VAL A 67 -6.47 -4.78 -15.69
CA VAL A 67 -5.27 -4.65 -14.83
C VAL A 67 -4.89 -6.05 -14.41
N GLY A 68 -3.81 -6.57 -14.96
CA GLY A 68 -3.50 -7.99 -14.88
C GLY A 68 -4.64 -8.82 -15.47
N ASP A 69 -5.09 -9.80 -14.75
CA ASP A 69 -6.18 -10.70 -15.15
C ASP A 69 -7.58 -10.20 -14.77
N VAL A 70 -7.71 -9.02 -14.20
CA VAL A 70 -9.01 -8.48 -13.78
C VAL A 70 -9.47 -7.38 -14.73
N LYS A 71 -10.71 -7.55 -15.23
CA LYS A 71 -11.41 -6.53 -15.99
C LYS A 71 -12.19 -5.64 -15.04
N PHE A 72 -11.95 -4.34 -15.14
CA PHE A 72 -12.63 -3.31 -14.35
C PHE A 72 -13.53 -2.45 -15.24
N ASP A 73 -14.71 -2.17 -14.71
CA ASP A 73 -15.66 -1.18 -15.23
C ASP A 73 -16.04 -0.28 -14.06
N ILE A 74 -15.75 1.02 -14.16
CA ILE A 74 -15.88 1.96 -13.05
C ILE A 74 -16.73 3.16 -13.46
N HIS A 75 -17.72 3.46 -12.64
CA HIS A 75 -18.62 4.58 -12.85
C HIS A 75 -18.68 5.48 -11.61
N TYR A 76 -18.76 6.79 -11.84
CA TYR A 76 -19.18 7.73 -10.82
C TYR A 76 -20.64 7.50 -10.45
N VAL A 77 -20.94 7.49 -9.17
CA VAL A 77 -22.33 7.33 -8.68
C VAL A 77 -22.88 8.68 -8.27
N THR A 78 -22.36 9.26 -7.20
CA THR A 78 -22.83 10.52 -6.63
C THR A 78 -21.86 11.03 -5.56
N ASN A 79 -22.18 12.20 -5.01
CA ASN A 79 -21.54 12.77 -3.84
C ASN A 79 -22.47 12.72 -2.62
N TYR A 80 -21.90 12.46 -1.47
CA TYR A 80 -22.61 12.46 -0.20
C TYR A 80 -21.94 13.43 0.79
N GLU A 81 -22.74 14.22 1.46
CA GLU A 81 -22.30 15.04 2.60
C GLU A 81 -22.23 14.22 3.90
N ILE A 82 -23.06 13.19 3.98
CA ILE A 82 -23.13 12.27 5.13
C ILE A 82 -23.40 10.87 4.59
N LEU A 83 -22.67 9.88 5.09
CA LEU A 83 -22.95 8.47 4.84
C LEU A 83 -23.49 7.83 6.12
N GLU A 84 -24.63 7.16 6.01
CA GLU A 84 -25.24 6.42 7.11
C GLU A 84 -24.84 4.94 7.01
N LYS A 85 -24.32 4.39 8.10
CA LYS A 85 -23.96 2.98 8.16
C LYS A 85 -25.20 2.10 8.20
N THR A 86 -25.25 1.09 7.36
CA THR A 86 -26.37 0.14 7.28
C THR A 86 -26.26 -1.02 8.26
N LYS A 87 -25.30 -0.99 9.17
CA LYS A 87 -25.10 -2.05 10.16
C LYS A 87 -26.35 -2.29 11.00
N GLU A 88 -26.79 -3.56 11.03
CA GLU A 88 -27.78 -3.97 12.03
C GLU A 88 -27.13 -3.97 13.41
N PHE A 89 -27.67 -3.10 14.30
CA PHE A 89 -27.19 -3.01 15.67
C PHE A 89 -27.80 -4.10 16.52
N THR A 90 -26.99 -4.68 17.40
CA THR A 90 -27.48 -5.47 18.52
C THR A 90 -28.29 -4.60 19.47
N ASP A 91 -29.17 -5.18 20.26
CA ASP A 91 -29.97 -4.43 21.25
C ASP A 91 -29.09 -3.67 22.26
N PHE A 92 -27.91 -4.21 22.54
CA PHE A 92 -26.92 -3.55 23.42
C PHE A 92 -26.32 -2.30 22.76
N GLU A 93 -25.93 -2.37 21.49
CA GLU A 93 -25.39 -1.22 20.74
C GLU A 93 -26.47 -0.13 20.59
N ARG A 94 -27.71 -0.50 20.30
CA ARG A 94 -28.84 0.46 20.26
C ARG A 94 -29.02 1.19 21.59
N THR A 95 -28.95 0.46 22.70
CA THR A 95 -29.07 1.06 24.03
C THR A 95 -27.93 2.05 24.30
N GLN A 96 -26.72 1.75 23.87
CA GLN A 96 -25.59 2.67 24.03
C GLN A 96 -25.73 3.94 23.18
N ILE A 97 -26.22 3.80 21.96
CA ILE A 97 -26.51 4.95 21.07
C ILE A 97 -27.61 5.83 21.66
N GLU A 98 -28.72 5.24 22.15
CA GLU A 98 -29.80 5.97 22.79
C GLU A 98 -29.36 6.71 24.06
N GLN A 99 -28.38 6.18 24.76
CA GLN A 99 -27.77 6.81 25.94
C GLN A 99 -26.67 7.83 25.60
N GLY A 100 -26.34 8.02 24.33
CA GLY A 100 -25.29 8.93 23.87
C GLY A 100 -23.88 8.49 24.29
N LEU A 101 -23.69 7.20 24.57
CA LEU A 101 -22.39 6.63 24.98
C LEU A 101 -21.54 6.22 23.79
N THR A 102 -22.12 6.04 22.63
CA THR A 102 -21.45 5.80 21.34
C THR A 102 -22.03 6.72 20.29
N GLU A 103 -21.19 7.19 19.39
CA GLU A 103 -21.61 7.97 18.25
C GLU A 103 -22.47 7.12 17.31
N GLY A 104 -23.40 7.79 16.62
CA GLY A 104 -24.36 7.16 15.74
C GLY A 104 -23.72 6.52 14.50
N THR A 105 -24.59 6.19 13.58
CA THR A 105 -24.34 5.40 12.38
C THR A 105 -23.93 6.21 11.18
N SER A 106 -23.70 7.50 11.36
CA SER A 106 -23.34 8.42 10.27
C SER A 106 -21.89 8.88 10.41
N GLU A 107 -21.23 9.01 9.28
CA GLU A 107 -19.91 9.64 9.17
C GLU A 107 -20.00 10.85 8.25
N THR A 108 -19.36 11.94 8.67
CA THR A 108 -19.29 13.19 7.91
C THR A 108 -17.87 13.32 7.35
N PRO A 109 -17.70 13.57 6.06
CA PRO A 109 -16.40 13.78 5.46
C PRO A 109 -15.80 15.13 5.87
N GLU A 110 -14.51 15.32 5.69
CA GLU A 110 -13.87 16.63 5.77
C GLU A 110 -14.29 17.52 4.58
N GLY A 111 -14.51 16.88 3.41
CA GLY A 111 -15.04 17.51 2.19
C GLY A 111 -16.39 16.91 1.79
N THR A 112 -16.36 16.02 0.82
CA THR A 112 -17.52 15.31 0.30
C THR A 112 -17.14 13.87 0.01
N TYR A 113 -17.97 12.91 0.34
CA TYR A 113 -17.79 11.52 -0.10
C TYR A 113 -18.13 11.39 -1.58
N PHE A 114 -17.11 11.33 -2.41
CA PHE A 114 -17.21 11.04 -3.83
C PHE A 114 -17.28 9.52 -4.01
N GLN A 115 -18.45 9.00 -4.40
CA GLN A 115 -18.66 7.56 -4.51
C GLN A 115 -18.55 7.07 -5.95
N ILE A 116 -17.86 5.95 -6.12
CA ILE A 116 -17.80 5.19 -7.36
C ILE A 116 -18.37 3.80 -7.18
N GLN A 117 -18.89 3.23 -8.27
CA GLN A 117 -19.23 1.82 -8.39
C GLN A 117 -18.17 1.13 -9.25
N ILE A 118 -17.74 -0.02 -8.80
CA ILE A 118 -16.71 -0.84 -9.42
C ILE A 118 -17.33 -2.19 -9.77
N THR A 119 -17.35 -2.54 -11.04
CA THR A 119 -17.59 -3.91 -11.47
C THR A 119 -16.27 -4.53 -11.86
N ALA A 120 -15.87 -5.58 -11.15
CA ALA A 120 -14.64 -6.30 -11.37
C ALA A 120 -14.93 -7.75 -11.79
N GLU A 121 -14.30 -8.23 -12.85
CA GLU A 121 -14.45 -9.59 -13.36
C GLU A 121 -13.07 -10.24 -13.47
N ASN A 122 -12.85 -11.35 -12.77
CA ASN A 122 -11.61 -12.12 -12.88
C ASN A 122 -11.62 -12.96 -14.16
N LYS A 123 -10.78 -12.61 -15.11
CA LYS A 123 -10.56 -13.32 -16.37
C LYS A 123 -9.42 -14.34 -16.30
N GLY A 124 -8.70 -14.35 -15.20
CA GLY A 124 -7.61 -15.28 -14.93
C GLY A 124 -8.07 -16.67 -14.52
N SER A 125 -7.11 -17.52 -14.27
CA SER A 125 -7.32 -18.91 -13.83
C SER A 125 -7.15 -19.10 -12.33
N GLU A 126 -6.73 -18.08 -11.59
CA GLU A 126 -6.49 -18.11 -10.15
C GLU A 126 -7.38 -17.11 -9.42
N THR A 127 -7.70 -17.40 -8.16
CA THR A 127 -8.43 -16.45 -7.30
C THR A 127 -7.57 -15.22 -7.06
N THR A 128 -8.17 -14.04 -7.19
CA THR A 128 -7.53 -12.77 -6.88
C THR A 128 -8.29 -12.03 -5.79
N THR A 129 -7.57 -11.28 -4.95
CA THR A 129 -8.19 -10.51 -3.87
C THR A 129 -8.30 -9.05 -4.29
N LEU A 130 -9.49 -8.47 -4.19
CA LEU A 130 -9.75 -7.04 -4.36
C LEU A 130 -9.79 -6.36 -3.00
N THR A 131 -9.18 -5.18 -2.92
CA THR A 131 -9.20 -4.34 -1.71
C THR A 131 -9.45 -2.87 -2.07
N GLY A 132 -10.06 -2.12 -1.17
CA GLY A 132 -10.25 -0.67 -1.36
C GLY A 132 -8.95 0.10 -1.59
N GLY A 133 -7.85 -0.36 -0.99
CA GLY A 133 -6.53 0.25 -1.15
C GLY A 133 -5.91 0.18 -2.55
N GLN A 134 -6.52 -0.54 -3.49
CA GLN A 134 -6.11 -0.58 -4.90
C GLN A 134 -6.63 0.62 -5.69
N PHE A 135 -7.62 1.33 -5.17
CA PHE A 135 -8.30 2.42 -5.87
C PHE A 135 -7.89 3.76 -5.28
N HIS A 136 -7.47 4.66 -6.16
CA HIS A 136 -7.12 6.03 -5.80
C HIS A 136 -7.83 7.00 -6.75
N LEU A 137 -8.44 8.03 -6.19
CA LEU A 137 -8.98 9.12 -6.99
C LEU A 137 -7.90 10.18 -7.21
N TYR A 138 -7.87 10.74 -8.41
CA TYR A 138 -6.96 11.82 -8.79
C TYR A 138 -7.78 12.97 -9.37
N ASP A 139 -7.45 14.20 -8.97
CA ASP A 139 -7.98 15.42 -9.53
C ASP A 139 -7.11 15.94 -10.71
N ASP A 140 -7.49 17.04 -11.32
CA ASP A 140 -6.77 17.68 -12.41
C ASP A 140 -5.38 18.23 -12.00
N LYS A 141 -5.15 18.42 -10.69
CA LYS A 141 -3.87 18.83 -10.10
C LYS A 141 -2.98 17.64 -9.74
N ASN A 142 -3.43 16.42 -10.06
CA ASN A 142 -2.81 15.14 -9.66
C ASN A 142 -2.74 14.95 -8.14
N THR A 143 -3.65 15.57 -7.37
CA THR A 143 -3.81 15.25 -5.96
C THR A 143 -4.41 13.85 -5.85
N ARG A 144 -3.81 12.99 -5.04
CA ARG A 144 -4.24 11.62 -4.84
C ARG A 144 -5.03 11.46 -3.56
N TYR A 145 -6.23 10.92 -3.67
CA TYR A 145 -7.10 10.57 -2.55
C TYR A 145 -7.22 9.06 -2.44
N GLY A 146 -7.06 8.52 -1.23
CA GLY A 146 -7.24 7.10 -0.94
C GLY A 146 -8.71 6.77 -0.75
N ALA A 147 -9.09 5.53 -1.05
CA ALA A 147 -10.43 5.05 -0.74
C ALA A 147 -10.65 5.03 0.78
N SER A 148 -11.82 5.48 1.21
CA SER A 148 -12.27 5.49 2.60
C SER A 148 -13.28 4.38 2.82
N PHE A 149 -13.05 3.53 3.85
CA PHE A 149 -14.01 2.53 4.28
C PHE A 149 -14.85 3.09 5.44
N VAL A 150 -16.13 3.29 5.18
CA VAL A 150 -17.07 3.88 6.14
C VAL A 150 -18.00 2.84 6.76
N GLY A 151 -18.15 1.67 6.12
CA GLY A 151 -19.14 0.65 6.49
C GLY A 151 -20.56 1.09 6.13
N TYR A 152 -20.67 1.82 5.03
CA TYR A 152 -21.90 2.42 4.55
C TYR A 152 -22.92 1.41 4.04
N GLY A 153 -22.49 0.43 3.28
CA GLY A 153 -23.36 -0.55 2.65
C GLY A 153 -22.78 -1.97 2.65
N ALA A 154 -23.64 -2.94 2.40
CA ALA A 154 -23.21 -4.33 2.27
C ALA A 154 -22.32 -4.58 1.04
N ASP A 155 -22.37 -3.69 0.06
CA ASP A 155 -21.62 -3.69 -1.19
C ASP A 155 -20.37 -2.79 -1.14
N GLU A 156 -20.07 -2.19 0.02
CA GLU A 156 -18.87 -1.38 0.18
C GLU A 156 -17.62 -2.27 0.18
N LEU A 157 -16.65 -1.92 -0.68
CA LEU A 157 -15.43 -2.70 -0.86
C LEU A 157 -14.49 -2.56 0.34
N SER A 158 -14.35 -3.63 1.10
CA SER A 158 -13.27 -3.78 2.08
C SER A 158 -12.19 -4.72 1.56
N MET A 159 -12.49 -6.02 1.52
CA MET A 159 -11.65 -7.08 0.96
C MET A 159 -12.56 -8.20 0.45
N ILE A 160 -12.38 -8.60 -0.81
CA ILE A 160 -13.19 -9.63 -1.47
C ILE A 160 -12.27 -10.54 -2.28
N ASP A 161 -12.42 -11.86 -2.11
CA ASP A 161 -11.79 -12.84 -2.97
C ASP A 161 -12.68 -13.08 -4.19
N LEU A 162 -12.10 -12.85 -5.37
CA LEU A 162 -12.75 -12.97 -6.66
C LEU A 162 -12.24 -14.23 -7.37
N GLU A 163 -13.06 -15.26 -7.39
CA GLU A 163 -12.74 -16.53 -8.04
C GLU A 163 -12.65 -16.39 -9.57
N PRO A 164 -11.97 -17.31 -10.27
CA PRO A 164 -11.89 -17.32 -11.71
C PRO A 164 -13.27 -17.28 -12.39
N ASN A 165 -13.41 -16.43 -13.40
CA ASN A 165 -14.63 -16.17 -14.16
C ASN A 165 -15.82 -15.62 -13.35
N ASN A 166 -15.60 -15.22 -12.13
CA ASN A 166 -16.60 -14.53 -11.32
C ASN A 166 -16.49 -13.01 -11.49
N ALA A 167 -17.63 -12.34 -11.34
CA ALA A 167 -17.72 -10.89 -11.31
C ALA A 167 -18.38 -10.44 -10.02
N VAL A 168 -17.98 -9.26 -9.54
CA VAL A 168 -18.57 -8.59 -8.38
C VAL A 168 -18.81 -7.12 -8.73
N THR A 169 -19.89 -6.57 -8.19
CA THR A 169 -20.12 -5.13 -8.23
C THR A 169 -20.11 -4.61 -6.81
N VAL A 170 -19.27 -3.62 -6.55
CA VAL A 170 -19.03 -3.05 -5.23
C VAL A 170 -18.96 -1.54 -5.34
N THR A 171 -19.05 -0.85 -4.20
CA THR A 171 -18.88 0.59 -4.10
C THR A 171 -17.66 0.95 -3.27
N THR A 172 -17.06 2.10 -3.53
CA THR A 172 -16.10 2.73 -2.63
C THR A 172 -16.22 4.25 -2.76
N GLN A 173 -15.75 4.96 -1.74
CA GLN A 173 -15.82 6.42 -1.69
C GLN A 173 -14.48 7.02 -1.32
N PHE A 174 -14.33 8.30 -1.67
CA PHE A 174 -13.16 9.11 -1.39
C PHE A 174 -13.63 10.39 -0.71
N ASP A 175 -12.98 10.76 0.39
CA ASP A 175 -13.23 12.05 1.03
C ASP A 175 -12.39 13.12 0.31
N ILE A 176 -13.05 14.03 -0.39
CA ILE A 176 -12.41 15.02 -1.25
C ILE A 176 -13.04 16.41 -1.13
N PRO A 177 -12.27 17.48 -1.36
CA PRO A 177 -12.82 18.82 -1.60
C PRO A 177 -13.40 18.88 -3.04
N TYR A 178 -14.63 18.39 -3.20
CA TYR A 178 -15.26 18.23 -4.51
C TYR A 178 -15.53 19.57 -5.20
N GLU A 179 -15.17 19.64 -6.49
CA GLU A 179 -15.49 20.75 -7.39
C GLU A 179 -16.19 20.20 -8.65
N GLU A 180 -17.34 20.77 -9.04
CA GLU A 180 -18.20 20.25 -10.12
C GLU A 180 -17.48 20.19 -11.48
N GLU A 181 -16.70 21.20 -11.80
CA GLU A 181 -16.01 21.35 -13.10
C GLU A 181 -14.65 20.64 -13.14
N MET A 182 -14.19 20.10 -12.01
CA MET A 182 -12.89 19.46 -11.92
C MET A 182 -12.89 18.08 -12.60
N LYS A 183 -11.79 17.76 -13.27
CA LYS A 183 -11.56 16.42 -13.84
C LYS A 183 -11.23 15.43 -12.73
N TYR A 184 -11.86 14.25 -12.80
CA TYR A 184 -11.56 13.16 -11.87
C TYR A 184 -11.26 11.87 -12.62
N GLN A 185 -10.20 11.19 -12.18
CA GLN A 185 -9.77 9.88 -12.69
C GLN A 185 -9.56 8.91 -11.53
N VAL A 186 -9.91 7.65 -11.74
CA VAL A 186 -9.57 6.56 -10.81
C VAL A 186 -8.32 5.86 -11.29
N GLY A 187 -7.30 5.83 -10.45
CA GLY A 187 -6.13 4.98 -10.63
C GLY A 187 -6.34 3.64 -9.94
N ILE A 188 -6.13 2.55 -10.69
CA ILE A 188 -6.16 1.18 -10.19
C ILE A 188 -4.73 0.69 -10.10
N VAL A 189 -4.30 0.31 -8.91
CA VAL A 189 -2.98 -0.28 -8.68
C VAL A 189 -3.09 -1.78 -8.42
N PRO A 190 -2.06 -2.57 -8.79
CA PRO A 190 -2.06 -3.99 -8.48
C PRO A 190 -2.19 -4.26 -6.99
N ASN A 191 -2.87 -5.35 -6.63
CA ASN A 191 -2.95 -5.76 -5.24
C ASN A 191 -1.58 -6.25 -4.76
N ARG A 192 -1.03 -5.58 -3.74
CA ARG A 192 0.26 -5.95 -3.14
C ARG A 192 0.22 -7.25 -2.32
N PHE A 193 -0.98 -7.71 -1.97
CA PHE A 193 -1.18 -8.94 -1.20
C PHE A 193 -1.45 -10.17 -2.08
N GLY A 194 -1.73 -9.97 -3.37
CA GLY A 194 -1.85 -11.03 -4.35
C GLY A 194 -0.52 -11.35 -5.01
N LEU A 195 -0.31 -12.61 -5.38
CA LEU A 195 0.86 -13.05 -6.17
C LEU A 195 0.79 -12.60 -7.64
N GLN A 196 0.07 -11.52 -7.94
CA GLN A 196 -0.02 -11.01 -9.30
C GLN A 196 1.32 -10.42 -9.72
N GLU A 197 1.91 -11.00 -10.75
CA GLU A 197 3.18 -10.58 -11.35
C GLU A 197 3.04 -9.27 -12.15
N THR A 198 1.82 -8.78 -12.35
CA THR A 198 1.58 -7.58 -13.14
C THR A 198 1.95 -6.31 -12.38
N GLN A 199 2.63 -5.43 -13.06
CA GLN A 199 2.99 -4.09 -12.59
C GLN A 199 2.22 -3.02 -13.37
N GLU A 200 1.07 -3.39 -13.94
CA GLU A 200 0.21 -2.48 -14.69
C GLU A 200 -0.55 -1.55 -13.73
N ILE A 201 -0.64 -0.29 -14.10
CA ILE A 201 -1.54 0.68 -13.48
C ILE A 201 -2.51 1.13 -14.56
N ALA A 202 -3.80 1.17 -14.25
CA ALA A 202 -4.77 1.79 -15.13
C ALA A 202 -5.29 3.10 -14.53
N PHE A 203 -5.53 4.07 -15.39
CA PHE A 203 -6.28 5.28 -15.07
C PHE A 203 -7.54 5.30 -15.90
N ILE A 204 -8.68 5.37 -15.23
CA ILE A 204 -9.99 5.45 -15.87
C ILE A 204 -10.56 6.83 -15.60
N CYS A 205 -10.91 7.52 -16.68
CA CYS A 205 -11.67 8.76 -16.56
C CYS A 205 -13.08 8.49 -16.03
N ILE A 206 -13.52 9.24 -15.03
CA ILE A 206 -14.87 9.07 -14.45
C ILE A 206 -15.70 10.35 -14.42
N LYS A 207 -15.07 11.52 -14.59
CA LYS A 207 -15.78 12.80 -14.70
C LYS A 207 -14.92 13.87 -15.38
N ASN A 208 -15.53 14.65 -16.28
CA ASN A 208 -14.97 15.85 -16.94
C ASN A 208 -13.59 15.61 -17.60
N CYS A 209 -13.45 14.56 -18.38
CA CYS A 209 -12.17 14.16 -18.99
C CYS A 209 -12.02 14.52 -20.47
N GLU A 210 -12.82 15.46 -20.98
CA GLU A 210 -12.68 16.01 -22.34
C GLU A 210 -11.48 16.94 -22.49
#